data_a4926eb3dd5f5fb98c831c725c108c52
#
_entry.id   a4926eb3dd5f5fb98c831c725c108c52
#
_cell.length_a   1.000
_cell.length_b   1.000
_cell.length_c   1.000
_cell.angle_alpha   90.00
_cell.angle_beta   90.00
_cell.angle_gamma   90.00
#
_symmetry.space_group_name_H-M   'P 1'
#
loop_
_entity.id
_entity.type
_entity.pdbx_description
1 polymer ?
#
loop_
_entity_poly.entity_id
_entity_poly.type
_entity_poly.pdbx_seq_one_letter_code
_entity_poly.pdbx_strand_id
1 'polypeptide(L)'
;MDKRVYIDNAGTTPMAPEVVAEMTDKMSNVFGNASTTNYYGRIAKQVLEDSRHVMAKSVNAAYDDEIVITSGGTESDNTAIKQTALARASEGRHIITTRFEHEAILRPLEDLERQGYEVTYLDVDENGQIDLAELKRALRPDTILVSIMTVNNEVGSHLPIHEIGEIVAPTNAWFHTDAVQAYGTVPIDVQKDKIDLLSVSGHKLNGPKMIGFLYRRRGINFPSFVRGGDQELKRRAGTENVPAAAGFAKAIDLHLADLEKQAARYLDLKKHLVDGLEANGIDFAVNGRLNEGMAPQVISIWFKGVPNDALLTNLDLDGIVGAAGSACTSGSLDPSHVLVAMYGQDSPRVWETLRFSFGIYNTIEDVDCLLAALIKHVPRLKDNGDRGQR
;
A
#
# COMPACT_ATOMS: atom_id res chain seq x y z
N MET A 1 -16.94 -20.54 16.69
CA MET A 1 -17.09 -19.58 15.58
C MET A 1 -16.82 -20.37 14.31
N ASP A 2 -17.72 -20.33 13.35
CA ASP A 2 -17.45 -20.94 12.05
C ASP A 2 -16.20 -20.28 11.45
N LYS A 3 -15.28 -21.08 10.88
CA LYS A 3 -14.03 -20.60 10.30
C LYS A 3 -14.37 -19.65 9.14
N ARG A 4 -14.11 -18.35 9.30
CA ARG A 4 -14.23 -17.39 8.20
C ARG A 4 -12.96 -17.40 7.37
N VAL A 5 -13.12 -17.30 6.05
CA VAL A 5 -12.02 -17.17 5.09
C VAL A 5 -11.75 -15.69 4.85
N TYR A 6 -10.58 -15.22 5.26
CA TYR A 6 -10.19 -13.82 5.13
C TYR A 6 -9.22 -13.63 3.96
N ILE A 7 -9.67 -12.99 2.88
CA ILE A 7 -8.91 -12.74 1.65
C ILE A 7 -8.97 -11.24 1.28
N ASP A 8 -8.87 -10.37 2.29
CA ASP A 8 -8.75 -8.91 2.13
C ASP A 8 -7.50 -8.36 2.84
N ASN A 9 -6.36 -9.02 2.65
CA ASN A 9 -5.11 -8.62 3.29
C ASN A 9 -4.56 -7.29 2.77
N ALA A 10 -4.94 -6.84 1.57
CA ALA A 10 -4.66 -5.49 1.08
C ALA A 10 -5.43 -4.40 1.85
N GLY A 11 -6.56 -4.71 2.48
CA GLY A 11 -7.28 -3.83 3.39
C GLY A 11 -6.54 -3.68 4.71
N THR A 12 -6.28 -4.79 5.39
CA THR A 12 -5.45 -4.91 6.61
C THR A 12 -5.10 -6.37 6.84
N THR A 13 -4.08 -6.65 7.64
CA THR A 13 -3.71 -8.02 7.99
C THR A 13 -3.95 -8.31 9.47
N PRO A 14 -4.21 -9.57 9.87
CA PRO A 14 -4.16 -9.97 11.27
C PRO A 14 -2.72 -9.82 11.78
N MET A 15 -2.56 -9.31 13.01
CA MET A 15 -1.24 -9.22 13.63
C MET A 15 -0.69 -10.63 13.88
N ALA A 16 0.59 -10.86 13.53
CA ALA A 16 1.23 -12.14 13.77
C ALA A 16 1.37 -12.44 15.26
N PRO A 17 1.20 -13.70 15.70
CA PRO A 17 1.36 -14.08 17.12
C PRO A 17 2.70 -13.69 17.71
N GLU A 18 3.78 -13.79 16.94
CA GLU A 18 5.13 -13.39 17.32
C GLU A 18 5.25 -11.87 17.53
N VAL A 19 4.54 -11.09 16.73
CA VAL A 19 4.45 -9.63 16.88
C VAL A 19 3.67 -9.26 18.14
N VAL A 20 2.56 -9.94 18.41
CA VAL A 20 1.79 -9.77 19.65
C VAL A 20 2.64 -10.08 20.87
N ALA A 21 3.41 -11.17 20.84
CA ALA A 21 4.30 -11.57 21.93
C ALA A 21 5.40 -10.51 22.17
N GLU A 22 6.06 -10.03 21.10
CA GLU A 22 7.09 -8.99 21.17
C GLU A 22 6.52 -7.70 21.79
N MET A 23 5.38 -7.24 21.29
CA MET A 23 4.74 -6.03 21.84
C MET A 23 4.36 -6.19 23.30
N THR A 24 3.81 -7.36 23.69
CA THR A 24 3.42 -7.64 25.08
C THR A 24 4.63 -7.59 26.01
N ASP A 25 5.76 -8.16 25.59
CA ASP A 25 7.02 -8.07 26.34
C ASP A 25 7.45 -6.61 26.53
N LYS A 26 7.49 -5.83 25.43
CA LYS A 26 7.92 -4.42 25.52
C LYS A 26 6.94 -3.55 26.32
N MET A 27 5.63 -3.76 26.19
CA MET A 27 4.63 -3.06 27.04
C MET A 27 4.81 -3.35 28.51
N SER A 28 5.21 -4.58 28.87
CA SER A 28 5.38 -4.98 30.27
C SER A 28 6.72 -4.53 30.85
N ASN A 29 7.79 -4.55 30.07
CA ASN A 29 9.16 -4.45 30.57
C ASN A 29 9.91 -3.17 30.14
N VAL A 30 9.43 -2.43 29.11
CA VAL A 30 10.10 -1.27 28.51
C VAL A 30 9.18 -0.04 28.53
N PHE A 31 8.86 0.45 29.74
CA PHE A 31 7.92 1.57 29.95
C PHE A 31 8.59 2.95 29.94
N GLY A 32 9.92 3.02 29.81
CA GLY A 32 10.66 4.29 29.86
C GLY A 32 10.35 5.19 28.67
N ASN A 33 10.45 6.51 28.88
CA ASN A 33 10.39 7.47 27.78
C ASN A 33 11.76 7.54 27.09
N ALA A 34 11.85 7.21 25.80
CA ALA A 34 13.09 7.15 25.03
C ALA A 34 13.83 8.51 24.92
N SER A 35 13.12 9.61 25.19
CA SER A 35 13.70 10.96 25.22
C SER A 35 14.41 11.31 26.54
N THR A 36 14.35 10.46 27.59
CA THR A 36 14.96 10.73 28.88
C THR A 36 16.31 10.03 29.04
N THR A 37 17.22 10.65 29.82
CA THR A 37 18.58 10.16 30.04
C THR A 37 18.71 9.16 31.20
N ASN A 38 17.62 8.87 31.92
CA ASN A 38 17.62 7.93 33.04
C ASN A 38 17.73 6.47 32.55
N TYR A 39 17.89 5.53 33.48
CA TYR A 39 18.07 4.12 33.20
C TYR A 39 16.96 3.54 32.29
N TYR A 40 15.70 3.76 32.62
CA TYR A 40 14.57 3.22 31.83
C TYR A 40 14.42 3.88 30.46
N GLY A 41 14.73 5.18 30.34
CA GLY A 41 14.74 5.90 29.09
C GLY A 41 15.81 5.38 28.12
N ARG A 42 17.02 5.05 28.64
CA ARG A 42 18.08 4.47 27.81
C ARG A 42 17.72 3.09 27.26
N ILE A 43 17.02 2.25 28.06
CA ILE A 43 16.50 0.94 27.57
C ILE A 43 15.47 1.16 26.46
N ALA A 44 14.50 2.05 26.68
CA ALA A 44 13.50 2.36 25.68
C ALA A 44 14.13 2.93 24.38
N LYS A 45 15.12 3.82 24.53
CA LYS A 45 15.90 4.37 23.43
C LYS A 45 16.61 3.26 22.63
N GLN A 46 17.26 2.30 23.32
CA GLN A 46 17.94 1.20 22.65
C GLN A 46 16.96 0.37 21.81
N VAL A 47 15.81 -0.02 22.39
CA VAL A 47 14.79 -0.80 21.65
C VAL A 47 14.27 -0.02 20.43
N LEU A 48 14.08 1.30 20.57
CA LEU A 48 13.64 2.15 19.46
C LEU A 48 14.68 2.19 18.33
N GLU A 49 15.97 2.39 18.66
CA GLU A 49 17.03 2.46 17.65
C GLU A 49 17.32 1.10 17.01
N ASP A 50 17.25 0.00 17.77
CA ASP A 50 17.36 -1.36 17.20
C ASP A 50 16.22 -1.61 16.19
N SER A 51 15.00 -1.19 16.52
CA SER A 51 13.86 -1.27 15.61
C SER A 51 14.05 -0.41 14.36
N ARG A 52 14.58 0.81 14.52
CA ARG A 52 14.92 1.70 13.41
C ARG A 52 15.97 1.09 12.49
N HIS A 53 16.98 0.44 13.05
CA HIS A 53 18.01 -0.26 12.29
C HIS A 53 17.41 -1.37 11.40
N VAL A 54 16.49 -2.18 11.94
CA VAL A 54 15.77 -3.18 11.13
C VAL A 54 15.00 -2.54 9.99
N MET A 55 14.28 -1.44 10.25
CA MET A 55 13.54 -0.69 9.21
C MET A 55 14.49 -0.15 8.13
N ALA A 56 15.62 0.46 8.52
CA ALA A 56 16.60 1.01 7.60
C ALA A 56 17.21 -0.08 6.69
N LYS A 57 17.63 -1.17 7.31
CA LYS A 57 18.21 -2.32 6.60
C LYS A 57 17.22 -2.94 5.61
N SER A 58 15.94 -2.98 5.96
CA SER A 58 14.89 -3.61 5.15
C SER A 58 14.63 -2.94 3.80
N VAL A 59 15.00 -1.68 3.65
CA VAL A 59 14.89 -0.90 2.40
C VAL A 59 16.25 -0.51 1.83
N ASN A 60 17.34 -1.07 2.34
CA ASN A 60 18.72 -0.72 1.98
C ASN A 60 19.03 0.78 2.14
N ALA A 61 18.52 1.41 3.22
CA ALA A 61 18.88 2.78 3.57
C ALA A 61 20.37 2.87 3.93
N ALA A 62 21.03 3.97 3.55
CA ALA A 62 22.45 4.16 3.84
C ALA A 62 22.72 4.43 5.33
N TYR A 63 21.75 4.98 6.04
CA TYR A 63 21.85 5.34 7.45
C TYR A 63 20.52 5.12 8.18
N ASP A 64 20.59 4.71 9.44
CA ASP A 64 19.40 4.47 10.26
C ASP A 64 18.59 5.76 10.48
N ASP A 65 19.24 6.91 10.53
CA ASP A 65 18.60 8.21 10.70
C ASP A 65 17.84 8.71 9.45
N GLU A 66 17.85 7.96 8.36
CA GLU A 66 16.97 8.19 7.20
C GLU A 66 15.54 7.68 7.45
N ILE A 67 15.33 6.87 8.48
CA ILE A 67 14.02 6.41 8.88
C ILE A 67 13.40 7.38 9.90
N VAL A 68 12.19 7.83 9.62
CA VAL A 68 11.34 8.62 10.54
C VAL A 68 10.12 7.78 10.87
N ILE A 69 9.98 7.39 12.13
CA ILE A 69 8.83 6.58 12.57
C ILE A 69 7.58 7.46 12.60
N THR A 70 6.51 6.97 11.96
CA THR A 70 5.22 7.65 11.79
C THR A 70 4.07 6.80 12.33
N SER A 71 2.84 7.30 12.28
CA SER A 71 1.65 6.52 12.63
C SER A 71 1.18 5.58 11.50
N GLY A 72 1.83 5.57 10.34
CA GLY A 72 1.49 4.71 9.20
C GLY A 72 1.64 5.41 7.86
N GLY A 73 1.20 4.74 6.79
CA GLY A 73 1.31 5.23 5.42
C GLY A 73 0.71 6.61 5.23
N THR A 74 -0.51 6.84 5.70
CA THR A 74 -1.21 8.13 5.53
C THR A 74 -0.42 9.32 6.12
N GLU A 75 0.19 9.18 7.31
CA GLU A 75 1.03 10.25 7.87
C GLU A 75 2.30 10.42 7.04
N SER A 76 2.91 9.32 6.58
CA SER A 76 4.12 9.34 5.76
C SER A 76 3.87 10.04 4.42
N ASP A 77 2.80 9.68 3.71
CA ASP A 77 2.40 10.28 2.43
C ASP A 77 2.09 11.77 2.57
N ASN A 78 1.23 12.14 3.55
CA ASN A 78 0.95 13.55 3.83
C ASN A 78 2.22 14.34 4.16
N THR A 79 3.16 13.74 4.92
CA THR A 79 4.44 14.36 5.23
C THR A 79 5.27 14.55 3.96
N ALA A 80 5.41 13.50 3.13
CA ALA A 80 6.16 13.57 1.88
C ALA A 80 5.60 14.66 0.94
N ILE A 81 4.29 14.69 0.73
CA ILE A 81 3.64 15.64 -0.18
C ILE A 81 3.67 17.06 0.37
N LYS A 82 3.07 17.29 1.55
CA LYS A 82 2.86 18.66 2.09
C LYS A 82 4.16 19.31 2.53
N GLN A 83 5.09 18.55 3.12
CA GLN A 83 6.33 19.15 3.61
C GLN A 83 7.34 19.38 2.48
N THR A 84 7.33 18.57 1.41
CA THR A 84 8.08 18.87 0.18
C THR A 84 7.58 20.15 -0.46
N ALA A 85 6.27 20.30 -0.65
CA ALA A 85 5.67 21.50 -1.21
C ALA A 85 6.05 22.75 -0.40
N LEU A 86 5.95 22.66 0.94
CA LEU A 86 6.34 23.78 1.81
C LEU A 86 7.84 24.12 1.74
N ALA A 87 8.70 23.12 1.76
CA ALA A 87 10.16 23.32 1.77
C ALA A 87 10.70 23.88 0.44
N ARG A 88 10.06 23.52 -0.66
CA ARG A 88 10.52 23.81 -2.02
C ARG A 88 9.67 24.87 -2.74
N ALA A 89 8.79 25.58 -2.04
CA ALA A 89 7.89 26.58 -2.61
C ALA A 89 8.61 27.70 -3.39
N SER A 90 9.89 27.97 -3.08
CA SER A 90 10.72 28.96 -3.80
C SER A 90 11.40 28.37 -5.05
N GLU A 91 11.45 27.05 -5.20
CA GLU A 91 12.09 26.36 -6.32
C GLU A 91 11.09 26.03 -7.43
N GLY A 92 9.82 25.81 -7.05
CA GLY A 92 8.76 25.51 -7.99
C GLY A 92 7.44 25.17 -7.32
N ARG A 93 6.41 24.94 -8.14
CA ARG A 93 5.05 24.58 -7.69
C ARG A 93 4.44 23.47 -8.52
N HIS A 94 5.23 22.74 -9.29
CA HIS A 94 4.75 21.64 -10.10
C HIS A 94 5.05 20.30 -9.44
N ILE A 95 4.04 19.41 -9.42
CA ILE A 95 4.11 18.06 -8.86
C ILE A 95 3.57 17.08 -9.91
N ILE A 96 4.19 15.93 -10.04
CA ILE A 96 3.73 14.84 -10.93
C ILE A 96 3.32 13.66 -10.08
N THR A 97 2.17 13.07 -10.40
CA THR A 97 1.64 11.86 -9.76
C THR A 97 0.85 11.02 -10.77
N THR A 98 0.15 9.97 -10.33
CA THR A 98 -0.76 9.20 -11.19
C THR A 98 -2.22 9.38 -10.77
N ARG A 99 -3.16 9.03 -11.68
CA ARG A 99 -4.61 9.11 -11.38
C ARG A 99 -5.10 8.03 -10.42
N PHE A 100 -4.33 6.98 -10.17
CA PHE A 100 -4.76 5.84 -9.39
C PHE A 100 -4.01 5.64 -8.08
N GLU A 101 -3.41 6.71 -7.56
CA GLU A 101 -2.76 6.73 -6.24
C GLU A 101 -3.77 6.48 -5.11
N HIS A 102 -3.24 6.15 -3.93
CA HIS A 102 -4.05 6.10 -2.72
C HIS A 102 -4.56 7.51 -2.33
N GLU A 103 -5.74 7.57 -1.69
CA GLU A 103 -6.35 8.82 -1.21
C GLU A 103 -5.42 9.66 -0.31
N ALA A 104 -4.48 9.02 0.39
CA ALA A 104 -3.46 9.70 1.20
C ALA A 104 -2.46 10.54 0.37
N ILE A 105 -2.38 10.31 -0.94
CA ILE A 105 -1.64 11.11 -1.93
C ILE A 105 -2.59 12.09 -2.63
N LEU A 106 -3.74 11.63 -3.14
CA LEU A 106 -4.64 12.44 -3.94
C LEU A 106 -5.23 13.60 -3.14
N ARG A 107 -5.71 13.38 -1.92
CA ARG A 107 -6.32 14.44 -1.10
C ARG A 107 -5.36 15.55 -0.70
N PRO A 108 -4.12 15.28 -0.23
CA PRO A 108 -3.12 16.34 -0.04
C PRO A 108 -2.79 17.12 -1.30
N LEU A 109 -2.79 16.47 -2.48
CA LEU A 109 -2.53 17.16 -3.75
C LEU A 109 -3.69 18.07 -4.13
N GLU A 110 -4.95 17.66 -3.97
CA GLU A 110 -6.12 18.55 -4.13
C GLU A 110 -6.05 19.78 -3.20
N ASP A 111 -5.55 19.61 -1.96
CA ASP A 111 -5.31 20.73 -1.05
C ASP A 111 -4.25 21.70 -1.59
N LEU A 112 -3.18 21.18 -2.20
CA LEU A 112 -2.11 21.97 -2.79
C LEU A 112 -2.56 22.70 -4.07
N GLU A 113 -3.37 22.05 -4.91
CA GLU A 113 -3.96 22.70 -6.10
C GLU A 113 -4.77 23.94 -5.70
N ARG A 114 -5.59 23.83 -4.61
CA ARG A 114 -6.31 24.99 -4.04
C ARG A 114 -5.37 26.10 -3.52
N GLN A 115 -4.11 25.79 -3.24
CA GLN A 115 -3.08 26.73 -2.82
C GLN A 115 -2.21 27.24 -4.00
N GLY A 116 -2.59 26.89 -5.25
CA GLY A 116 -1.92 27.36 -6.48
C GLY A 116 -0.71 26.50 -6.89
N TYR A 117 -0.61 25.27 -6.44
CA TYR A 117 0.28 24.29 -7.05
C TYR A 117 -0.36 23.72 -8.31
N GLU A 118 0.47 23.29 -9.24
CA GLU A 118 0.06 22.61 -10.46
C GLU A 118 0.39 21.12 -10.35
N VAL A 119 -0.60 20.26 -10.54
CA VAL A 119 -0.41 18.81 -10.47
C VAL A 119 -0.66 18.19 -11.84
N THR A 120 0.35 17.49 -12.35
CA THR A 120 0.20 16.64 -13.53
C THR A 120 -0.12 15.22 -13.07
N TYR A 121 -1.30 14.74 -13.46
CA TYR A 121 -1.75 13.38 -13.21
C TYR A 121 -1.48 12.53 -14.47
N LEU A 122 -0.47 11.67 -14.43
CA LEU A 122 -0.18 10.73 -15.51
C LEU A 122 -1.32 9.72 -15.64
N ASP A 123 -1.67 9.41 -16.88
CA ASP A 123 -2.62 8.36 -17.18
C ASP A 123 -1.99 6.97 -17.00
N VAL A 124 -2.82 5.97 -16.81
CA VAL A 124 -2.44 4.56 -16.73
C VAL A 124 -3.16 3.77 -17.81
N ASP A 125 -2.50 2.76 -18.36
CA ASP A 125 -3.09 1.87 -19.34
C ASP A 125 -4.03 0.83 -18.69
N GLU A 126 -4.64 -0.03 -19.50
CA GLU A 126 -5.51 -1.12 -19.02
C GLU A 126 -4.80 -2.18 -18.17
N ASN A 127 -3.47 -2.16 -18.13
CA ASN A 127 -2.64 -3.00 -17.25
C ASN A 127 -2.22 -2.26 -15.97
N GLY A 128 -2.64 -1.00 -15.79
CA GLY A 128 -2.23 -0.16 -14.67
C GLY A 128 -0.77 0.26 -14.75
N GLN A 129 -0.21 0.43 -15.96
CA GLN A 129 1.16 0.90 -16.18
C GLN A 129 1.15 2.33 -16.72
N ILE A 130 2.17 3.12 -16.35
CA ILE A 130 2.38 4.47 -16.89
C ILE A 130 3.24 4.45 -18.16
N ASP A 131 3.07 5.45 -19.02
CA ASP A 131 4.03 5.71 -20.11
C ASP A 131 5.22 6.51 -19.57
N LEU A 132 6.40 5.88 -19.50
CA LEU A 132 7.64 6.54 -19.07
C LEU A 132 8.06 7.70 -20.00
N ALA A 133 7.62 7.70 -21.26
CA ALA A 133 7.85 8.82 -22.17
C ALA A 133 6.94 10.01 -21.81
N GLU A 134 5.73 9.77 -21.33
CA GLU A 134 4.85 10.81 -20.78
C GLU A 134 5.46 11.43 -19.52
N LEU A 135 5.96 10.62 -18.56
CA LEU A 135 6.67 11.12 -17.38
C LEU A 135 7.83 12.04 -17.79
N LYS A 136 8.66 11.63 -18.77
CA LYS A 136 9.77 12.46 -19.27
C LYS A 136 9.31 13.80 -19.85
N ARG A 137 8.19 13.80 -20.57
CA ARG A 137 7.61 15.04 -21.16
C ARG A 137 6.99 15.95 -20.10
N ALA A 138 6.44 15.38 -19.03
CA ALA A 138 5.81 16.11 -17.94
C ALA A 138 6.82 16.81 -17.01
N LEU A 139 8.06 16.32 -16.93
CA LEU A 139 9.11 16.92 -16.10
C LEU A 139 9.49 18.33 -16.61
N ARG A 140 9.46 19.30 -15.70
CA ARG A 140 9.75 20.72 -15.94
C ARG A 140 10.85 21.21 -14.99
N PRO A 141 11.51 22.35 -15.27
CA PRO A 141 12.51 22.92 -14.35
C PRO A 141 11.94 23.28 -12.97
N ASP A 142 10.64 23.59 -12.88
CA ASP A 142 9.91 23.92 -11.65
C ASP A 142 9.16 22.70 -11.03
N THR A 143 9.41 21.48 -11.52
CA THR A 143 8.93 20.25 -10.88
C THR A 143 9.70 20.01 -9.60
N ILE A 144 9.00 19.97 -8.46
CA ILE A 144 9.59 19.78 -7.13
C ILE A 144 9.43 18.37 -6.57
N LEU A 145 8.45 17.63 -7.06
CA LEU A 145 8.14 16.28 -6.58
C LEU A 145 7.55 15.43 -7.71
N VAL A 146 8.00 14.19 -7.77
CA VAL A 146 7.33 13.09 -8.49
C VAL A 146 6.90 12.09 -7.43
N SER A 147 5.60 11.79 -7.33
CA SER A 147 5.05 10.85 -6.36
C SER A 147 4.26 9.78 -7.09
N ILE A 148 4.80 8.57 -7.15
CA ILE A 148 4.23 7.43 -7.87
C ILE A 148 4.33 6.19 -6.99
N MET A 149 3.19 5.54 -6.72
CA MET A 149 3.15 4.34 -5.87
C MET A 149 3.90 3.15 -6.47
N THR A 150 4.48 2.32 -5.63
CA THR A 150 5.19 1.11 -6.09
C THR A 150 4.21 0.02 -6.55
N VAL A 151 3.16 -0.24 -5.77
CA VAL A 151 2.14 -1.26 -6.06
C VAL A 151 0.76 -0.69 -5.79
N ASN A 152 -0.13 -0.80 -6.78
CA ASN A 152 -1.51 -0.38 -6.61
C ASN A 152 -2.28 -1.34 -5.69
N ASN A 153 -3.00 -0.79 -4.73
CA ASN A 153 -3.73 -1.52 -3.69
C ASN A 153 -5.02 -2.22 -4.17
N GLU A 154 -5.54 -1.88 -5.34
CA GLU A 154 -6.79 -2.44 -5.86
C GLU A 154 -6.57 -3.47 -6.96
N VAL A 155 -5.70 -3.19 -7.91
CA VAL A 155 -5.45 -4.07 -9.05
C VAL A 155 -4.12 -4.82 -8.94
N GLY A 156 -3.21 -4.37 -8.07
CA GLY A 156 -1.92 -5.02 -7.87
C GLY A 156 -0.87 -4.69 -8.92
N SER A 157 -1.07 -3.68 -9.76
CA SER A 157 -0.05 -3.23 -10.73
C SER A 157 1.22 -2.83 -9.99
N HIS A 158 2.36 -3.39 -10.42
CA HIS A 158 3.68 -3.05 -9.91
C HIS A 158 4.35 -2.12 -10.92
N LEU A 159 4.60 -0.88 -10.51
CA LEU A 159 5.15 0.15 -11.39
C LEU A 159 6.67 0.05 -11.51
N PRO A 160 7.26 0.51 -12.61
CA PRO A 160 8.70 0.40 -12.90
C PRO A 160 9.49 1.46 -12.11
N ILE A 161 9.57 1.29 -10.77
CA ILE A 161 10.15 2.27 -9.84
C ILE A 161 11.61 2.58 -10.13
N HIS A 162 12.39 1.56 -10.55
CA HIS A 162 13.78 1.77 -10.94
C HIS A 162 13.91 2.73 -12.12
N GLU A 163 13.17 2.49 -13.18
CA GLU A 163 13.18 3.33 -14.40
C GLU A 163 12.65 4.73 -14.11
N ILE A 164 11.65 4.87 -13.24
CA ILE A 164 11.15 6.17 -12.77
C ILE A 164 12.25 6.91 -12.03
N GLY A 165 12.93 6.24 -11.10
CA GLY A 165 14.06 6.82 -10.36
C GLY A 165 15.19 7.29 -11.26
N GLU A 166 15.55 6.50 -12.30
CA GLU A 166 16.55 6.88 -13.30
C GLU A 166 16.14 8.13 -14.11
N ILE A 167 14.84 8.29 -14.37
CA ILE A 167 14.30 9.47 -15.10
C ILE A 167 14.30 10.71 -14.20
N VAL A 168 13.96 10.57 -12.92
CA VAL A 168 13.80 11.70 -11.99
C VAL A 168 15.14 12.17 -11.43
N ALA A 169 16.07 11.25 -11.13
CA ALA A 169 17.34 11.56 -10.46
C ALA A 169 18.20 12.69 -11.10
N PRO A 170 18.26 12.87 -12.46
CA PRO A 170 19.00 13.97 -13.06
C PRO A 170 18.28 15.32 -12.99
N THR A 171 17.06 15.39 -12.44
CA THR A 171 16.25 16.61 -12.31
C THR A 171 16.36 17.23 -10.93
N ASN A 172 15.70 18.36 -10.70
CA ASN A 172 15.58 18.95 -9.38
C ASN A 172 14.47 18.31 -8.54
N ALA A 173 13.56 17.55 -9.13
CA ALA A 173 12.44 16.93 -8.41
C ALA A 173 12.94 15.88 -7.42
N TRP A 174 12.29 15.79 -6.24
CA TRP A 174 12.45 14.63 -5.38
C TRP A 174 11.53 13.51 -5.84
N PHE A 175 11.99 12.27 -5.70
CA PHE A 175 11.19 11.09 -6.00
C PHE A 175 10.62 10.47 -4.72
N HIS A 176 9.30 10.46 -4.61
CA HIS A 176 8.53 9.78 -3.56
C HIS A 176 7.80 8.57 -4.13
N THR A 177 7.73 7.51 -3.34
CA THR A 177 6.87 6.35 -3.65
C THR A 177 6.09 5.91 -2.41
N ASP A 178 4.77 5.73 -2.57
CA ASP A 178 3.96 4.96 -1.62
C ASP A 178 4.26 3.47 -1.84
N ALA A 179 4.96 2.87 -0.88
CA ALA A 179 5.32 1.45 -0.90
C ALA A 179 4.47 0.61 0.06
N VAL A 180 3.36 1.14 0.58
CA VAL A 180 2.52 0.47 1.59
C VAL A 180 2.05 -0.91 1.14
N GLN A 181 1.72 -1.08 -0.14
CA GLN A 181 1.30 -2.38 -0.70
C GLN A 181 2.47 -3.23 -1.25
N ALA A 182 3.62 -2.61 -1.47
CA ALA A 182 4.82 -3.27 -1.97
C ALA A 182 5.66 -3.89 -0.84
N TYR A 183 5.73 -3.18 0.29
CA TYR A 183 6.63 -3.51 1.39
C TYR A 183 6.29 -4.87 2.01
N GLY A 184 7.28 -5.76 2.07
CA GLY A 184 7.12 -7.14 2.53
C GLY A 184 6.55 -8.11 1.48
N THR A 185 6.35 -7.66 0.23
CA THR A 185 5.84 -8.51 -0.87
C THR A 185 6.66 -8.45 -2.15
N VAL A 186 7.31 -7.31 -2.40
CA VAL A 186 8.30 -7.14 -3.47
C VAL A 186 9.58 -6.54 -2.90
N PRO A 187 10.76 -6.81 -3.52
CA PRO A 187 12.02 -6.21 -3.08
C PRO A 187 11.99 -4.69 -3.23
N ILE A 188 12.55 -3.98 -2.24
CA ILE A 188 12.72 -2.53 -2.27
C ILE A 188 14.18 -2.19 -1.95
N ASP A 189 14.80 -1.36 -2.77
CA ASP A 189 16.16 -0.86 -2.57
C ASP A 189 16.21 0.63 -2.89
N VAL A 190 16.13 1.47 -1.85
CA VAL A 190 16.02 2.93 -2.01
C VAL A 190 17.26 3.55 -2.66
N GLN A 191 18.43 2.93 -2.51
CA GLN A 191 19.67 3.43 -3.14
C GLN A 191 19.71 3.08 -4.63
N LYS A 192 19.44 1.81 -4.98
CA LYS A 192 19.40 1.32 -6.35
C LYS A 192 18.34 2.05 -7.16
N ASP A 193 17.16 2.23 -6.59
CA ASP A 193 15.99 2.79 -7.28
C ASP A 193 15.92 4.32 -7.15
N LYS A 194 16.96 4.94 -6.57
CA LYS A 194 17.12 6.41 -6.44
C LYS A 194 15.92 7.10 -5.79
N ILE A 195 15.32 6.44 -4.82
CA ILE A 195 14.19 6.94 -4.07
C ILE A 195 14.66 7.97 -3.05
N ASP A 196 14.01 9.12 -3.00
CA ASP A 196 14.26 10.20 -2.05
C ASP A 196 13.40 10.09 -0.80
N LEU A 197 12.14 9.68 -0.99
CA LEU A 197 11.12 9.53 0.05
C LEU A 197 10.34 8.23 -0.21
N LEU A 198 10.06 7.45 0.85
CA LEU A 198 9.29 6.23 0.73
C LEU A 198 8.38 6.05 1.94
N SER A 199 7.11 5.76 1.70
CA SER A 199 6.09 5.55 2.74
C SER A 199 5.79 4.09 2.97
N VAL A 200 5.74 3.67 4.25
CA VAL A 200 5.46 2.29 4.66
C VAL A 200 4.48 2.25 5.83
N SER A 201 3.67 1.18 5.91
CA SER A 201 2.71 0.94 6.99
C SER A 201 2.80 -0.47 7.56
N GLY A 202 2.86 -0.60 8.89
CA GLY A 202 3.07 -1.89 9.56
C GLY A 202 1.90 -2.86 9.44
N HIS A 203 0.66 -2.37 9.40
CA HIS A 203 -0.53 -3.22 9.39
C HIS A 203 -0.78 -3.98 8.09
N LYS A 204 0.00 -3.74 7.04
CA LYS A 204 -0.09 -4.47 5.77
C LYS A 204 0.80 -5.71 5.72
N LEU A 205 1.71 -5.87 6.69
CA LEU A 205 2.61 -7.02 6.79
C LEU A 205 2.51 -7.72 8.17
N ASN A 206 1.32 -7.94 8.67
CA ASN A 206 1.03 -8.61 9.94
C ASN A 206 1.66 -7.92 11.16
N GLY A 207 1.98 -6.63 11.03
CA GLY A 207 2.48 -5.75 12.06
C GLY A 207 1.37 -4.97 12.78
N PRO A 208 1.75 -4.12 13.74
CA PRO A 208 0.81 -3.28 14.48
C PRO A 208 0.13 -2.24 13.59
N LYS A 209 -1.11 -1.87 13.95
CA LYS A 209 -1.76 -0.67 13.45
C LYS A 209 -1.15 0.57 14.09
N MET A 210 -1.35 1.73 13.49
CA MET A 210 -0.86 3.02 13.98
C MET A 210 0.66 3.07 14.15
N ILE A 211 1.38 2.39 13.23
CA ILE A 211 2.82 2.53 13.04
C ILE A 211 3.19 2.32 11.59
N GLY A 212 4.21 3.05 11.16
CA GLY A 212 4.87 2.98 9.87
C GLY A 212 6.16 3.77 9.91
N PHE A 213 6.76 3.99 8.78
CA PHE A 213 7.87 4.93 8.65
C PHE A 213 7.84 5.68 7.33
N LEU A 214 8.44 6.85 7.35
CA LEU A 214 8.87 7.59 6.17
C LEU A 214 10.39 7.42 6.05
N TYR A 215 10.87 6.74 4.99
CA TYR A 215 12.27 6.89 4.59
C TYR A 215 12.46 8.28 3.98
N ARG A 216 13.49 8.96 4.42
CA ARG A 216 13.87 10.28 3.94
C ARG A 216 15.39 10.32 3.71
N ARG A 217 15.79 10.30 2.45
CA ARG A 217 17.20 10.32 2.06
C ARG A 217 17.95 11.46 2.79
N ARG A 218 19.13 11.15 3.31
CA ARG A 218 19.98 12.14 3.99
C ARG A 218 20.26 13.33 3.06
N GLY A 219 20.18 14.54 3.60
CA GLY A 219 20.29 15.78 2.84
C GLY A 219 18.95 16.41 2.47
N ILE A 220 17.85 15.66 2.43
CA ILE A 220 16.52 16.24 2.30
C ILE A 220 16.10 16.86 3.63
N ASN A 221 15.72 18.13 3.59
CA ASN A 221 15.27 18.87 4.76
C ASN A 221 13.92 19.54 4.51
N PHE A 222 12.96 19.25 5.36
CA PHE A 222 11.69 19.93 5.42
C PHE A 222 11.18 20.00 6.87
N PRO A 223 10.28 20.94 7.20
CA PRO A 223 9.72 21.07 8.54
C PRO A 223 8.97 19.82 8.97
N SER A 224 8.94 19.55 10.27
CA SER A 224 8.10 18.48 10.83
C SER A 224 6.62 18.71 10.48
N PHE A 225 5.93 17.67 10.01
CA PHE A 225 4.49 17.70 9.80
C PHE A 225 3.73 17.70 11.13
N VAL A 226 4.10 16.80 12.05
CA VAL A 226 3.59 16.78 13.43
C VAL A 226 4.55 17.56 14.31
N ARG A 227 4.16 18.77 14.76
CA ARG A 227 5.00 19.69 15.52
C ARG A 227 4.85 19.50 17.01
N GLY A 228 5.95 19.68 17.78
CA GLY A 228 5.97 19.54 19.23
C GLY A 228 7.40 19.41 19.77
N GLY A 229 7.68 18.35 20.53
CA GLY A 229 9.01 18.05 21.06
C GLY A 229 10.03 17.61 20.01
N ASP A 230 11.23 17.30 20.47
CA ASP A 230 12.41 17.04 19.63
C ASP A 230 12.57 15.56 19.21
N GLN A 231 11.50 14.75 19.36
CA GLN A 231 11.51 13.35 18.96
C GLN A 231 11.84 13.18 17.46
N GLU A 232 12.27 11.99 17.08
CA GLU A 232 12.67 11.68 15.71
C GLU A 232 13.67 12.72 15.13
N LEU A 233 14.60 13.18 15.93
CA LEU A 233 15.58 14.23 15.57
C LEU A 233 14.90 15.52 15.06
N LYS A 234 13.83 15.97 15.70
CA LYS A 234 12.97 17.13 15.33
C LYS A 234 12.20 16.97 14.02
N ARG A 235 12.03 15.72 13.55
CA ARG A 235 11.34 15.45 12.28
C ARG A 235 9.88 15.05 12.48
N ARG A 236 9.56 14.48 13.66
CA ARG A 236 8.21 14.09 14.03
C ARG A 236 8.06 14.09 15.55
N ALA A 237 7.27 14.99 16.07
CA ALA A 237 7.08 15.17 17.50
C ALA A 237 6.10 14.14 18.10
N GLY A 238 6.14 13.99 19.40
CA GLY A 238 5.29 13.09 20.19
C GLY A 238 6.05 11.90 20.73
N THR A 239 5.69 11.45 21.94
CA THR A 239 6.33 10.32 22.61
C THR A 239 6.27 9.07 21.72
N GLU A 240 7.42 8.43 21.54
CA GLU A 240 7.59 7.31 20.65
C GLU A 240 6.88 6.06 21.17
N ASN A 241 6.18 5.36 20.30
CA ASN A 241 5.53 4.08 20.61
C ASN A 241 6.54 2.93 20.50
N VAL A 242 7.41 2.80 21.51
CA VAL A 242 8.49 1.80 21.54
C VAL A 242 7.97 0.37 21.36
N PRO A 243 6.88 -0.08 22.05
CA PRO A 243 6.35 -1.42 21.80
C PRO A 243 5.87 -1.66 20.37
N ALA A 244 5.24 -0.67 19.74
CA ALA A 244 4.82 -0.82 18.36
C ALA A 244 6.00 -0.80 17.38
N ALA A 245 7.06 -0.02 17.66
CA ALA A 245 8.28 -0.03 16.85
C ALA A 245 8.97 -1.41 16.89
N ALA A 246 9.10 -2.02 18.06
CA ALA A 246 9.63 -3.37 18.22
C ALA A 246 8.74 -4.42 17.51
N GLY A 247 7.41 -4.32 17.68
CA GLY A 247 6.46 -5.19 16.98
C GLY A 247 6.53 -5.05 15.46
N PHE A 248 6.74 -3.84 14.96
CA PHE A 248 6.89 -3.60 13.53
C PHE A 248 8.22 -4.18 13.00
N ALA A 249 9.33 -3.98 13.72
CA ALA A 249 10.62 -4.63 13.38
C ALA A 249 10.47 -6.16 13.34
N LYS A 250 9.75 -6.76 14.29
CA LYS A 250 9.46 -8.19 14.30
C LYS A 250 8.65 -8.65 13.06
N ALA A 251 7.66 -7.87 12.64
CA ALA A 251 6.88 -8.15 11.44
C ALA A 251 7.75 -8.08 10.17
N ILE A 252 8.68 -7.11 10.10
CA ILE A 252 9.65 -6.99 9.01
C ILE A 252 10.51 -8.25 8.90
N ASP A 253 11.08 -8.70 10.00
CA ASP A 253 11.91 -9.92 10.04
C ASP A 253 11.14 -11.14 9.53
N LEU A 254 9.86 -11.30 9.93
CA LEU A 254 9.02 -12.41 9.50
C LEU A 254 8.74 -12.41 7.99
N HIS A 255 8.51 -11.23 7.40
CA HIS A 255 8.17 -11.13 5.98
C HIS A 255 9.38 -11.17 5.05
N LEU A 256 10.50 -10.57 5.45
CA LEU A 256 11.67 -10.48 4.59
C LEU A 256 12.58 -11.73 4.68
N ALA A 257 12.37 -12.61 5.65
CA ALA A 257 13.16 -13.84 5.80
C ALA A 257 13.10 -14.76 4.56
N ASP A 258 11.96 -14.76 3.84
CA ASP A 258 11.77 -15.66 2.68
C ASP A 258 10.79 -15.04 1.66
N LEU A 259 11.11 -13.83 1.20
CA LEU A 259 10.26 -13.03 0.32
C LEU A 259 9.91 -13.74 -1.00
N GLU A 260 10.90 -14.40 -1.62
CA GLU A 260 10.70 -15.12 -2.89
C GLU A 260 9.74 -16.30 -2.74
N LYS A 261 9.86 -17.08 -1.66
CA LYS A 261 8.97 -18.20 -1.39
C LYS A 261 7.54 -17.75 -1.08
N GLN A 262 7.40 -16.63 -0.35
CA GLN A 262 6.07 -16.04 -0.12
C GLN A 262 5.44 -15.57 -1.42
N ALA A 263 6.20 -14.89 -2.29
CA ALA A 263 5.74 -14.46 -3.61
C ALA A 263 5.30 -15.66 -4.47
N ALA A 264 6.09 -16.72 -4.54
CA ALA A 264 5.74 -17.94 -5.26
C ALA A 264 4.43 -18.55 -4.74
N ARG A 265 4.27 -18.63 -3.41
CA ARG A 265 3.03 -19.14 -2.79
C ARG A 265 1.81 -18.30 -3.16
N TYR A 266 1.92 -16.97 -3.16
CA TYR A 266 0.80 -16.11 -3.56
C TYR A 266 0.43 -16.30 -5.03
N LEU A 267 1.43 -16.48 -5.92
CA LEU A 267 1.20 -16.78 -7.32
C LEU A 267 0.50 -18.13 -7.51
N ASP A 268 0.84 -19.15 -6.73
CA ASP A 268 0.16 -20.45 -6.74
C ASP A 268 -1.31 -20.32 -6.31
N LEU A 269 -1.61 -19.53 -5.26
CA LEU A 269 -2.99 -19.27 -4.83
C LEU A 269 -3.79 -18.53 -5.91
N LYS A 270 -3.20 -17.51 -6.57
CA LYS A 270 -3.83 -16.80 -7.69
C LYS A 270 -4.12 -17.74 -8.85
N LYS A 271 -3.12 -18.54 -9.24
CA LYS A 271 -3.27 -19.50 -10.33
C LYS A 271 -4.38 -20.49 -10.02
N HIS A 272 -4.42 -21.06 -8.81
CA HIS A 272 -5.45 -21.99 -8.40
C HIS A 272 -6.86 -21.38 -8.50
N LEU A 273 -7.00 -20.11 -8.09
CA LEU A 273 -8.28 -19.39 -8.21
C LEU A 273 -8.69 -19.23 -9.69
N VAL A 274 -7.79 -18.78 -10.54
CA VAL A 274 -8.07 -18.53 -11.97
C VAL A 274 -8.39 -19.82 -12.70
N ASP A 275 -7.55 -20.85 -12.55
CA ASP A 275 -7.78 -22.17 -13.16
C ASP A 275 -9.13 -22.76 -12.72
N GLY A 276 -9.50 -22.60 -11.46
CA GLY A 276 -10.77 -23.05 -10.91
C GLY A 276 -11.98 -22.31 -11.51
N LEU A 277 -11.89 -21.01 -11.71
CA LEU A 277 -12.94 -20.22 -12.35
C LEU A 277 -13.13 -20.63 -13.81
N GLU A 278 -12.02 -20.79 -14.56
CA GLU A 278 -12.04 -21.23 -15.97
C GLU A 278 -12.65 -22.65 -16.10
N ALA A 279 -12.21 -23.59 -15.28
CA ALA A 279 -12.69 -24.98 -15.30
C ALA A 279 -14.19 -25.11 -15.02
N ASN A 280 -14.78 -24.14 -14.30
CA ASN A 280 -16.21 -24.10 -14.00
C ASN A 280 -17.02 -23.16 -14.91
N GLY A 281 -16.40 -22.63 -15.99
CA GLY A 281 -17.09 -21.82 -17.00
C GLY A 281 -17.61 -20.47 -16.47
N ILE A 282 -16.99 -19.92 -15.44
CA ILE A 282 -17.34 -18.59 -14.94
C ILE A 282 -16.87 -17.53 -15.95
N ASP A 283 -17.76 -16.60 -16.32
CA ASP A 283 -17.45 -15.51 -17.25
C ASP A 283 -16.80 -14.34 -16.49
N PHE A 284 -15.48 -14.27 -16.55
CA PHE A 284 -14.69 -13.26 -15.85
C PHE A 284 -13.52 -12.74 -16.69
N ALA A 285 -12.88 -11.69 -16.21
CA ALA A 285 -11.56 -11.28 -16.68
C ALA A 285 -10.76 -10.66 -15.49
N VAL A 286 -9.45 -10.81 -15.55
CA VAL A 286 -8.55 -10.14 -14.59
C VAL A 286 -8.37 -8.69 -15.02
N ASN A 287 -8.41 -7.74 -14.08
CA ASN A 287 -8.02 -6.35 -14.32
C ASN A 287 -6.50 -6.23 -14.24
N GLY A 288 -5.90 -5.60 -15.24
CA GLY A 288 -4.46 -5.64 -15.43
C GLY A 288 -4.00 -6.99 -15.99
N ARG A 289 -2.91 -7.52 -15.47
CA ARG A 289 -2.32 -8.81 -15.85
C ARG A 289 -2.35 -9.80 -14.69
N LEU A 290 -2.18 -11.07 -14.99
CA LEU A 290 -2.16 -12.08 -13.94
C LEU A 290 -0.83 -12.09 -13.16
N ASN A 291 0.30 -12.02 -13.84
CA ASN A 291 1.63 -12.22 -13.24
C ASN A 291 2.63 -11.11 -13.55
N GLU A 292 3.02 -10.93 -14.81
CA GLU A 292 4.07 -9.98 -15.20
C GLU A 292 3.69 -8.53 -14.89
N GLY A 293 4.54 -7.81 -14.16
CA GLY A 293 4.29 -6.44 -13.73
C GLY A 293 3.19 -6.30 -12.69
N MET A 294 2.91 -7.37 -11.92
CA MET A 294 1.87 -7.39 -10.89
C MET A 294 2.43 -7.88 -9.56
N ALA A 295 1.94 -7.31 -8.48
CA ALA A 295 2.24 -7.79 -7.14
C ALA A 295 1.66 -9.21 -6.91
N PRO A 296 2.39 -10.10 -6.24
CA PRO A 296 2.00 -11.50 -6.14
C PRO A 296 0.73 -11.73 -5.32
N GLN A 297 0.45 -10.88 -4.32
CA GLN A 297 -0.60 -11.10 -3.32
C GLN A 297 -1.98 -10.56 -3.72
N VAL A 298 -2.10 -9.67 -4.71
CA VAL A 298 -3.37 -9.02 -5.09
C VAL A 298 -3.87 -9.55 -6.43
N ILE A 299 -5.17 -9.82 -6.53
CA ILE A 299 -5.87 -10.09 -7.79
C ILE A 299 -7.19 -9.33 -7.82
N SER A 300 -7.45 -8.64 -8.93
CA SER A 300 -8.68 -7.89 -9.21
C SER A 300 -9.43 -8.60 -10.33
N ILE A 301 -10.66 -9.02 -10.08
CA ILE A 301 -11.44 -9.85 -11.01
C ILE A 301 -12.75 -9.17 -11.36
N TRP A 302 -12.97 -8.95 -12.65
CA TRP A 302 -14.23 -8.52 -13.21
C TRP A 302 -15.12 -9.73 -13.49
N PHE A 303 -16.26 -9.84 -12.80
CA PHE A 303 -17.29 -10.85 -13.00
C PHE A 303 -18.37 -10.27 -13.89
N LYS A 304 -18.34 -10.57 -15.18
CA LYS A 304 -19.16 -9.91 -16.20
C LYS A 304 -20.67 -10.06 -15.97
N GLY A 305 -21.33 -8.91 -15.82
CA GLY A 305 -22.78 -8.83 -15.57
C GLY A 305 -23.18 -9.14 -14.13
N VAL A 306 -22.24 -9.13 -13.18
CA VAL A 306 -22.52 -9.42 -11.78
C VAL A 306 -22.18 -8.21 -10.91
N PRO A 307 -23.18 -7.53 -10.30
CA PRO A 307 -22.93 -6.40 -9.41
C PRO A 307 -22.03 -6.79 -8.22
N ASN A 308 -20.97 -6.01 -8.02
CA ASN A 308 -19.95 -6.30 -7.01
C ASN A 308 -20.49 -6.26 -5.56
N ASP A 309 -21.40 -5.35 -5.25
CA ASP A 309 -22.05 -5.21 -3.93
C ASP A 309 -22.90 -6.45 -3.59
N ALA A 310 -23.68 -6.94 -4.56
CA ALA A 310 -24.48 -8.14 -4.41
C ALA A 310 -23.59 -9.38 -4.23
N LEU A 311 -22.53 -9.52 -5.03
CA LEU A 311 -21.61 -10.65 -4.93
C LEU A 311 -20.85 -10.62 -3.59
N LEU A 312 -20.31 -9.45 -3.19
CA LEU A 312 -19.59 -9.29 -1.94
C LEU A 312 -20.47 -9.63 -0.72
N THR A 313 -21.72 -9.16 -0.72
CA THR A 313 -22.70 -9.48 0.34
C THR A 313 -22.95 -11.00 0.45
N ASN A 314 -23.10 -11.69 -0.68
CA ASN A 314 -23.31 -13.14 -0.67
C ASN A 314 -22.06 -13.92 -0.20
N LEU A 315 -20.85 -13.44 -0.55
CA LEU A 315 -19.61 -14.02 -0.06
C LEU A 315 -19.48 -13.85 1.48
N ASP A 316 -19.78 -12.65 2.01
CA ASP A 316 -19.72 -12.42 3.47
C ASP A 316 -20.74 -13.29 4.23
N LEU A 317 -21.96 -13.50 3.68
CA LEU A 317 -22.95 -14.43 4.24
C LEU A 317 -22.45 -15.89 4.28
N ASP A 318 -21.67 -16.30 3.28
CA ASP A 318 -21.01 -17.61 3.26
C ASP A 318 -19.69 -17.62 4.09
N GLY A 319 -19.36 -16.53 4.78
CA GLY A 319 -18.20 -16.43 5.67
C GLY A 319 -16.88 -16.09 4.96
N ILE A 320 -16.92 -15.54 3.73
CA ILE A 320 -15.76 -15.20 2.93
C ILE A 320 -15.64 -13.68 2.82
N VAL A 321 -14.48 -13.14 3.22
CA VAL A 321 -14.20 -11.70 3.24
C VAL A 321 -13.29 -11.32 2.09
N GLY A 322 -13.83 -10.56 1.13
CA GLY A 322 -13.10 -9.90 0.04
C GLY A 322 -13.40 -8.40 0.02
N ALA A 323 -13.06 -7.69 -1.04
CA ALA A 323 -13.33 -6.25 -1.17
C ALA A 323 -13.80 -5.89 -2.57
N ALA A 324 -14.60 -4.81 -2.66
CA ALA A 324 -14.96 -4.13 -3.90
C ALA A 324 -14.27 -2.75 -3.88
N GLY A 325 -13.15 -2.61 -4.60
CA GLY A 325 -12.35 -1.38 -4.59
C GLY A 325 -11.55 -1.16 -3.31
N SER A 326 -11.32 0.09 -2.91
CA SER A 326 -10.57 0.40 -1.68
C SER A 326 -11.43 0.17 -0.43
N ALA A 327 -10.83 -0.43 0.60
CA ALA A 327 -11.48 -0.61 1.91
C ALA A 327 -11.87 0.72 2.59
N CYS A 328 -11.26 1.83 2.19
CA CYS A 328 -11.51 3.17 2.74
C CYS A 328 -12.82 3.78 2.25
N THR A 329 -13.38 3.29 1.14
CA THR A 329 -14.64 3.76 0.56
C THR A 329 -15.80 2.79 0.83
N SER A 330 -15.60 1.77 1.67
CA SER A 330 -16.64 0.81 2.04
C SER A 330 -17.82 1.56 2.70
N GLY A 331 -18.93 1.62 1.98
CA GLY A 331 -20.14 2.37 2.38
C GLY A 331 -20.43 3.63 1.55
N SER A 332 -19.53 4.07 0.65
CA SER A 332 -19.86 5.06 -0.38
C SER A 332 -20.34 4.36 -1.66
N LEU A 333 -21.29 4.99 -2.35
CA LEU A 333 -21.75 4.56 -3.68
C LEU A 333 -20.79 5.02 -4.80
N ASP A 334 -19.61 5.55 -4.43
CA ASP A 334 -18.67 6.08 -5.40
C ASP A 334 -17.89 4.96 -6.08
N PRO A 335 -17.71 5.03 -7.39
CA PRO A 335 -16.96 4.06 -8.16
C PRO A 335 -15.47 4.07 -7.77
N SER A 336 -14.77 2.95 -7.95
CA SER A 336 -13.33 2.89 -7.77
C SER A 336 -12.63 3.86 -8.74
N HIS A 337 -11.95 4.88 -8.22
CA HIS A 337 -11.17 5.81 -9.03
C HIS A 337 -10.03 5.10 -9.79
N VAL A 338 -9.51 3.99 -9.25
CA VAL A 338 -8.49 3.16 -9.91
C VAL A 338 -9.05 2.53 -11.17
N LEU A 339 -10.21 1.86 -11.08
CA LEU A 339 -10.85 1.23 -12.25
C LEU A 339 -11.34 2.28 -13.25
N VAL A 340 -11.80 3.44 -12.76
CA VAL A 340 -12.15 4.59 -13.63
C VAL A 340 -10.92 5.09 -14.38
N ALA A 341 -9.76 5.22 -13.72
CA ALA A 341 -8.51 5.63 -14.36
C ALA A 341 -8.03 4.64 -15.44
N MET A 342 -8.21 3.33 -15.22
CA MET A 342 -7.77 2.29 -16.13
C MET A 342 -8.73 2.05 -17.31
N TYR A 343 -10.05 2.12 -17.08
CA TYR A 343 -11.05 1.63 -18.04
C TYR A 343 -12.11 2.67 -18.41
N GLY A 344 -12.10 3.87 -17.80
CA GLY A 344 -13.13 4.91 -17.97
C GLY A 344 -14.37 4.68 -17.09
N GLN A 345 -15.07 5.78 -16.82
CA GLN A 345 -16.22 5.82 -15.89
C GLN A 345 -17.40 4.96 -16.35
N ASP A 346 -17.60 4.82 -17.66
CA ASP A 346 -18.72 4.07 -18.25
C ASP A 346 -18.43 2.57 -18.37
N SER A 347 -17.25 2.10 -17.96
CA SER A 347 -16.87 0.69 -18.02
C SER A 347 -17.66 -0.14 -17.00
N PRO A 348 -18.26 -1.27 -17.39
CA PRO A 348 -18.95 -2.15 -16.45
C PRO A 348 -17.99 -2.73 -15.38
N ARG A 349 -16.69 -2.79 -15.66
CA ARG A 349 -15.67 -3.24 -14.68
C ARG A 349 -15.73 -2.46 -13.36
N VAL A 350 -16.11 -1.19 -13.42
CA VAL A 350 -16.20 -0.31 -12.26
C VAL A 350 -17.19 -0.82 -11.20
N TRP A 351 -18.27 -1.47 -11.64
CA TRP A 351 -19.37 -1.94 -10.79
C TRP A 351 -19.44 -3.47 -10.63
N GLU A 352 -18.60 -4.20 -11.36
CA GLU A 352 -18.65 -5.66 -11.46
C GLU A 352 -17.34 -6.33 -11.03
N THR A 353 -16.43 -5.58 -10.37
CA THR A 353 -15.12 -6.07 -9.93
C THR A 353 -15.06 -6.33 -8.45
N LEU A 354 -14.45 -7.47 -8.08
CA LEU A 354 -13.98 -7.73 -6.73
C LEU A 354 -12.45 -7.86 -6.69
N ARG A 355 -11.88 -7.43 -5.57
CA ARG A 355 -10.47 -7.65 -5.24
C ARG A 355 -10.34 -8.75 -4.20
N PHE A 356 -9.44 -9.68 -4.45
CA PHE A 356 -8.97 -10.65 -3.47
C PHE A 356 -7.48 -10.42 -3.20
N SER A 357 -7.07 -10.52 -1.95
CA SER A 357 -5.68 -10.33 -1.56
C SER A 357 -5.26 -11.34 -0.50
N PHE A 358 -4.22 -12.08 -0.83
CA PHE A 358 -3.70 -13.17 -0.01
C PHE A 358 -2.68 -12.67 1.02
N GLY A 359 -2.64 -13.34 2.16
CA GLY A 359 -1.68 -13.13 3.23
C GLY A 359 -0.98 -14.43 3.63
N ILE A 360 -0.04 -14.32 4.57
CA ILE A 360 0.81 -15.45 4.99
C ILE A 360 0.04 -16.62 5.61
N TYR A 361 -1.22 -16.42 5.99
CA TYR A 361 -2.06 -17.46 6.60
C TYR A 361 -3.05 -18.10 5.62
N ASN A 362 -3.20 -17.57 4.39
CA ASN A 362 -4.09 -18.17 3.41
C ASN A 362 -3.54 -19.49 2.88
N THR A 363 -4.45 -20.43 2.63
CA THR A 363 -4.16 -21.79 2.14
C THR A 363 -4.91 -22.07 0.84
N ILE A 364 -4.59 -23.19 0.18
CA ILE A 364 -5.35 -23.67 -1.00
C ILE A 364 -6.80 -23.94 -0.60
N GLU A 365 -7.05 -24.48 0.58
CA GLU A 365 -8.40 -24.76 1.08
C GLU A 365 -9.22 -23.47 1.25
N ASP A 366 -8.60 -22.34 1.59
CA ASP A 366 -9.28 -21.04 1.63
C ASP A 366 -9.70 -20.61 0.21
N VAL A 367 -8.85 -20.87 -0.79
CA VAL A 367 -9.19 -20.61 -2.20
C VAL A 367 -10.28 -21.55 -2.70
N ASP A 368 -10.27 -22.83 -2.31
CA ASP A 368 -11.34 -23.79 -2.64
C ASP A 368 -12.68 -23.34 -2.06
N CYS A 369 -12.71 -22.82 -0.83
CA CYS A 369 -13.91 -22.23 -0.23
C CYS A 369 -14.41 -21.01 -1.03
N LEU A 370 -13.51 -20.12 -1.44
CA LEU A 370 -13.83 -18.97 -2.29
C LEU A 370 -14.40 -19.44 -3.64
N LEU A 371 -13.74 -20.39 -4.30
CA LEU A 371 -14.18 -20.95 -5.58
C LEU A 371 -15.60 -21.55 -5.48
N ALA A 372 -15.86 -22.35 -4.46
CA ALA A 372 -17.18 -22.95 -4.25
C ALA A 372 -18.28 -21.87 -4.13
N ALA A 373 -18.01 -20.79 -3.41
CA ALA A 373 -18.96 -19.70 -3.26
C ALA A 373 -19.13 -18.90 -4.56
N LEU A 374 -18.06 -18.61 -5.31
CA LEU A 374 -18.12 -17.92 -6.60
C LEU A 374 -18.90 -18.74 -7.64
N ILE A 375 -18.66 -20.06 -7.73
CA ILE A 375 -19.38 -20.98 -8.63
C ILE A 375 -20.88 -21.00 -8.29
N LYS A 376 -21.25 -20.92 -7.02
CA LYS A 376 -22.64 -20.88 -6.54
C LYS A 376 -23.31 -19.54 -6.86
N HIS A 377 -22.65 -18.42 -6.64
CA HIS A 377 -23.31 -17.12 -6.62
C HIS A 377 -23.22 -16.36 -7.95
N VAL A 378 -22.11 -16.45 -8.70
CA VAL A 378 -21.90 -15.69 -9.94
C VAL A 378 -23.00 -16.00 -10.99
N PRO A 379 -23.30 -17.27 -11.34
CA PRO A 379 -24.37 -17.55 -12.32
C PRO A 379 -25.74 -17.09 -11.82
N ARG A 380 -26.07 -17.32 -10.54
CA ARG A 380 -27.34 -16.93 -9.95
C ARG A 380 -27.59 -15.42 -9.98
N LEU A 381 -26.56 -14.62 -9.70
CA LEU A 381 -26.68 -13.16 -9.69
C LEU A 381 -26.77 -12.59 -11.09
N LYS A 382 -26.05 -13.18 -12.07
CA LYS A 382 -26.12 -12.81 -13.48
C LYS A 382 -27.54 -13.03 -14.04
N ASP A 383 -28.15 -14.19 -13.80
CA ASP A 383 -29.51 -14.51 -14.25
C ASP A 383 -30.60 -13.57 -13.67
N ASN A 384 -30.41 -13.10 -12.44
CA ASN A 384 -31.34 -12.16 -11.80
C ASN A 384 -31.21 -10.74 -12.36
N GLY A 385 -29.99 -10.32 -12.75
CA GLY A 385 -29.76 -9.05 -13.42
C GLY A 385 -30.47 -8.96 -14.77
N ASP A 386 -30.45 -10.02 -15.56
CA ASP A 386 -31.14 -10.10 -16.86
C ASP A 386 -32.67 -10.08 -16.74
N ARG A 387 -33.23 -10.57 -15.65
CA ARG A 387 -34.70 -10.54 -15.40
C ARG A 387 -35.22 -9.20 -14.92
N GLY A 388 -34.38 -8.38 -14.30
CA GLY A 388 -34.74 -7.02 -13.83
C GLY A 388 -34.73 -5.96 -14.92
N GLN A 389 -34.16 -6.26 -16.08
CA GLN A 389 -34.10 -5.37 -17.26
C GLN A 389 -35.19 -5.67 -18.31
N ARG A 390 -36.07 -6.65 -18.09
CA ARG A 390 -37.25 -6.98 -18.91
C ARG A 390 -38.52 -6.51 -18.20
#